data_3198772d411edc21e89a4da550449d58
#
_entry.id   3198772d411edc21e89a4da550449d58
#
_cell.length_a   1.000
_cell.length_b   1.000
_cell.length_c   1.000
_cell.angle_alpha   90.00
_cell.angle_beta   90.00
_cell.angle_gamma   90.00
#
_symmetry.space_group_name_H-M   'P 1'
#
loop_
_entity.id
_entity.type
_entity.pdbx_description
1 polymer ?
#
loop_
_entity_poly.entity_id
_entity_poly.type
_entity_poly.pdbx_seq_one_letter_code
_entity_poly.pdbx_strand_id
1 'polypeptide(L)'
;MAIIAITIVAVLLDRFTGIHLQTVEDFAGMPLRAGLPTFYIPQVPLNLETLQVILPYAVVAGLVGLTEAVLTLRVIDEMTETKGNTDKEIVAQGLGNVVTGFFGGMGGDAMIGQSIINIKSGGRTRISALVAPLFLLLFIMFGSSVVNLIPLAALAGVMFMVVIGTFKWESLKYGGKIPKQDIVVMLAVTVITIFSDLATAVIAGVVLSALAFAWKKGTEAAASTVENADGSKTYELNGSVFFGSVLNFKELFTPNDDPNHVVFDFKNAKVMDYSGVEAINSMIEKYDSLDKKVTLRNVGSYSQNLFKNAKEITSITKESIEMN
;
A
#
# COMPACT_ATOMS: atom_id res chain seq x y z
N MET A 1 -32.31 13.15 4.22
CA MET A 1 -33.54 13.31 5.04
C MET A 1 -33.22 13.31 6.55
N ALA A 2 -32.45 12.35 7.10
CA ALA A 2 -32.13 12.31 8.53
C ALA A 2 -31.46 13.61 9.05
N ILE A 3 -30.46 14.15 8.36
CA ILE A 3 -29.79 15.40 8.75
C ILE A 3 -30.79 16.55 8.86
N ILE A 4 -31.66 16.71 7.87
CA ILE A 4 -32.68 17.79 7.87
C ILE A 4 -33.64 17.61 9.07
N ALA A 5 -34.12 16.40 9.30
CA ALA A 5 -35.01 16.12 10.42
C ALA A 5 -34.34 16.43 11.78
N ILE A 6 -33.09 15.98 11.96
CA ILE A 6 -32.33 16.25 13.20
C ILE A 6 -32.05 17.74 13.35
N THR A 7 -31.74 18.45 12.27
CA THR A 7 -31.52 19.90 12.29
C THR A 7 -32.79 20.65 12.70
N ILE A 8 -33.95 20.26 12.16
CA ILE A 8 -35.25 20.84 12.55
C ILE A 8 -35.51 20.59 14.05
N VAL A 9 -35.30 19.36 14.51
CA VAL A 9 -35.48 19.02 15.92
C VAL A 9 -34.52 19.81 16.81
N ALA A 10 -33.25 19.96 16.40
CA ALA A 10 -32.27 20.73 17.14
C ALA A 10 -32.65 22.22 17.26
N VAL A 11 -33.08 22.84 16.17
CA VAL A 11 -33.54 24.23 16.15
C VAL A 11 -34.78 24.41 17.01
N LEU A 12 -35.73 23.45 16.99
CA LEU A 12 -36.89 23.48 17.85
C LEU A 12 -36.54 23.31 19.32
N LEU A 13 -35.63 22.41 19.68
CA LEU A 13 -35.14 22.23 21.03
C LEU A 13 -34.49 23.49 21.56
N ASP A 14 -33.60 24.09 20.80
CA ASP A 14 -32.96 25.36 21.17
C ASP A 14 -34.02 26.45 21.46
N ARG A 15 -34.99 26.58 20.55
CA ARG A 15 -36.02 27.61 20.67
C ARG A 15 -37.01 27.40 21.81
N PHE A 16 -37.36 26.14 22.14
CA PHE A 16 -38.40 25.85 23.13
C PHE A 16 -37.86 25.49 24.51
N THR A 17 -36.65 24.95 24.60
CA THR A 17 -36.07 24.47 25.86
C THR A 17 -34.82 25.21 26.30
N GLY A 18 -34.26 26.06 25.40
CA GLY A 18 -32.97 26.72 25.61
C GLY A 18 -31.76 25.77 25.60
N ILE A 19 -31.93 24.53 25.14
CA ILE A 19 -30.85 23.58 25.01
C ILE A 19 -30.15 23.87 23.68
N HIS A 20 -29.00 24.55 23.74
CA HIS A 20 -28.20 24.85 22.55
C HIS A 20 -27.33 23.66 22.17
N LEU A 21 -27.54 23.13 20.95
CA LEU A 21 -26.69 22.10 20.36
C LEU A 21 -25.67 22.78 19.50
N GLN A 22 -24.40 22.42 19.69
CA GLN A 22 -23.28 22.96 18.93
C GLN A 22 -23.47 22.72 17.42
N THR A 23 -23.46 23.79 16.65
CA THR A 23 -23.70 23.78 15.20
C THR A 23 -22.37 23.86 14.40
N VAL A 24 -22.47 23.73 13.08
CA VAL A 24 -21.32 23.93 12.17
C VAL A 24 -20.76 25.35 12.30
N GLU A 25 -21.62 26.37 12.44
CA GLU A 25 -21.20 27.75 12.65
C GLU A 25 -20.43 27.95 13.95
N ASP A 26 -20.92 27.36 15.05
CA ASP A 26 -20.27 27.43 16.36
C ASP A 26 -18.87 26.78 16.32
N PHE A 27 -18.75 25.66 15.61
CA PHE A 27 -17.49 24.94 15.47
C PHE A 27 -16.49 25.70 14.59
N ALA A 28 -16.96 26.31 13.49
CA ALA A 28 -16.12 27.08 12.58
C ALA A 28 -15.70 28.45 13.17
N GLY A 29 -16.39 28.91 14.23
CA GLY A 29 -16.16 30.22 14.84
C GLY A 29 -16.57 31.42 13.95
N MET A 30 -17.11 31.15 12.77
CA MET A 30 -17.65 32.13 11.84
C MET A 30 -18.68 31.47 10.91
N PRO A 31 -19.70 32.20 10.45
CA PRO A 31 -20.65 31.67 9.50
C PRO A 31 -19.98 31.35 8.16
N LEU A 32 -20.35 30.22 7.59
CA LEU A 32 -19.96 29.90 6.23
C LEU A 32 -20.57 30.92 5.28
N ARG A 33 -19.70 31.63 4.56
CA ARG A 33 -20.13 32.64 3.60
C ARG A 33 -20.47 31.99 2.26
N ALA A 34 -21.63 32.34 1.73
CA ALA A 34 -21.99 31.99 0.36
C ALA A 34 -21.04 32.69 -0.62
N GLY A 35 -20.55 31.93 -1.60
CA GLY A 35 -19.69 32.49 -2.63
C GLY A 35 -19.04 31.45 -3.51
N LEU A 36 -18.65 31.84 -4.69
CA LEU A 36 -17.79 31.04 -5.55
C LEU A 36 -16.36 31.10 -5.05
N PRO A 37 -15.61 30.00 -5.16
CA PRO A 37 -14.19 30.01 -4.84
C PRO A 37 -13.47 31.00 -5.77
N THR A 38 -12.63 31.85 -5.19
CA THR A 38 -11.88 32.87 -5.93
C THR A 38 -10.51 32.31 -6.32
N PHE A 39 -10.14 32.57 -7.57
CA PHE A 39 -8.80 32.22 -8.03
C PHE A 39 -7.77 33.17 -7.40
N TYR A 40 -6.69 32.60 -6.86
CA TYR A 40 -5.55 33.36 -6.40
C TYR A 40 -4.24 32.58 -6.59
N ILE A 41 -3.16 33.31 -6.74
CA ILE A 41 -1.81 32.74 -6.76
C ILE A 41 -1.24 32.84 -5.34
N PRO A 42 -0.89 31.72 -4.70
CA PRO A 42 -0.29 31.74 -3.36
C PRO A 42 0.97 32.60 -3.33
N GLN A 43 0.96 33.65 -2.50
CA GLN A 43 2.11 34.55 -2.33
C GLN A 43 3.01 34.01 -1.22
N VAL A 44 3.83 33.02 -1.55
CA VAL A 44 4.82 32.44 -0.64
C VAL A 44 6.21 32.66 -1.23
N PRO A 45 7.24 32.92 -0.40
CA PRO A 45 8.63 33.02 -0.87
C PRO A 45 9.05 31.71 -1.55
N LEU A 46 9.55 31.81 -2.78
CA LEU A 46 10.11 30.65 -3.49
C LEU A 46 11.56 30.43 -3.05
N ASN A 47 11.75 29.97 -1.83
CA ASN A 47 13.06 29.66 -1.25
C ASN A 47 13.11 28.22 -0.75
N LEU A 48 14.33 27.76 -0.40
CA LEU A 48 14.56 26.42 0.09
C LEU A 48 13.84 26.14 1.42
N GLU A 49 13.73 27.14 2.26
CA GLU A 49 13.06 27.04 3.57
C GLU A 49 11.56 26.74 3.38
N THR A 50 10.89 27.48 2.51
CA THR A 50 9.47 27.20 2.15
C THR A 50 9.30 25.79 1.58
N LEU A 51 10.22 25.37 0.71
CA LEU A 51 10.18 24.03 0.14
C LEU A 51 10.37 22.94 1.22
N GLN A 52 11.29 23.12 2.16
CA GLN A 52 11.51 22.18 3.26
C GLN A 52 10.28 22.03 4.16
N VAL A 53 9.51 23.10 4.35
CA VAL A 53 8.26 23.05 5.13
C VAL A 53 7.14 22.35 4.35
N ILE A 54 6.96 22.68 3.07
CA ILE A 54 5.81 22.20 2.27
C ILE A 54 6.01 20.76 1.77
N LEU A 55 7.24 20.42 1.35
CA LEU A 55 7.52 19.15 0.65
C LEU A 55 7.12 17.90 1.44
N PRO A 56 7.40 17.76 2.73
CA PRO A 56 6.99 16.58 3.50
C PRO A 56 5.46 16.38 3.47
N TYR A 57 4.70 17.46 3.70
CA TYR A 57 3.23 17.39 3.68
C TYR A 57 2.69 17.09 2.28
N ALA A 58 3.25 17.71 1.24
CA ALA A 58 2.85 17.47 -0.14
C ALA A 58 3.12 16.03 -0.57
N VAL A 59 4.29 15.47 -0.22
CA VAL A 59 4.63 14.08 -0.54
C VAL A 59 3.71 13.10 0.18
N VAL A 60 3.49 13.31 1.48
CA VAL A 60 2.62 12.44 2.28
C VAL A 60 1.18 12.49 1.77
N ALA A 61 0.61 13.69 1.60
CA ALA A 61 -0.75 13.87 1.09
C ALA A 61 -0.89 13.28 -0.33
N GLY A 62 0.11 13.49 -1.18
CA GLY A 62 0.14 12.91 -2.53
C GLY A 62 0.15 11.38 -2.52
N LEU A 63 1.00 10.77 -1.71
CA LEU A 63 1.07 9.29 -1.59
C LEU A 63 -0.24 8.69 -1.08
N VAL A 64 -0.84 9.29 -0.06
CA VAL A 64 -2.13 8.84 0.49
C VAL A 64 -3.22 8.95 -0.57
N GLY A 65 -3.39 10.14 -1.16
CA GLY A 65 -4.45 10.38 -2.14
C GLY A 65 -4.31 9.54 -3.41
N LEU A 66 -3.09 9.36 -3.92
CA LEU A 66 -2.85 8.48 -5.07
C LEU A 66 -3.13 7.02 -4.74
N THR A 67 -2.76 6.56 -3.55
CA THR A 67 -3.05 5.19 -3.11
C THR A 67 -4.54 4.96 -3.01
N GLU A 68 -5.29 5.87 -2.39
CA GLU A 68 -6.74 5.78 -2.25
C GLU A 68 -7.45 5.85 -3.61
N ALA A 69 -7.03 6.75 -4.51
CA ALA A 69 -7.57 6.84 -5.87
C ALA A 69 -7.39 5.54 -6.66
N VAL A 70 -6.21 4.92 -6.60
CA VAL A 70 -5.93 3.65 -7.29
C VAL A 70 -6.71 2.49 -6.69
N LEU A 71 -6.86 2.43 -5.36
CA LEU A 71 -7.68 1.43 -4.69
C LEU A 71 -9.16 1.59 -5.06
N THR A 72 -9.66 2.82 -5.06
CA THR A 72 -11.03 3.14 -5.48
C THR A 72 -11.27 2.71 -6.92
N LEU A 73 -10.36 3.03 -7.84
CA LEU A 73 -10.43 2.61 -9.24
C LEU A 73 -10.59 1.09 -9.36
N ARG A 74 -9.76 0.33 -8.65
CA ARG A 74 -9.83 -1.15 -8.67
C ARG A 74 -11.16 -1.69 -8.13
N VAL A 75 -11.65 -1.14 -7.02
CA VAL A 75 -12.93 -1.56 -6.44
C VAL A 75 -14.09 -1.26 -7.40
N ILE A 76 -14.06 -0.11 -8.05
CA ILE A 76 -15.10 0.26 -9.03
C ILE A 76 -15.01 -0.59 -10.29
N ASP A 77 -13.81 -0.86 -10.80
CA ASP A 77 -13.60 -1.76 -11.94
C ASP A 77 -14.19 -3.16 -11.67
N GLU A 78 -13.94 -3.69 -10.46
CA GLU A 78 -14.47 -4.98 -10.03
C GLU A 78 -16.02 -4.98 -9.94
N MET A 79 -16.60 -3.90 -9.40
CA MET A 79 -18.06 -3.76 -9.28
C MET A 79 -18.78 -3.52 -10.60
N THR A 80 -18.10 -2.93 -11.58
CA THR A 80 -18.69 -2.54 -12.87
C THR A 80 -18.27 -3.44 -14.02
N GLU A 81 -17.37 -4.41 -13.75
CA GLU A 81 -16.77 -5.31 -14.73
C GLU A 81 -16.09 -4.53 -15.88
N THR A 82 -15.45 -3.40 -15.52
CA THR A 82 -14.71 -2.54 -16.45
C THR A 82 -13.23 -2.57 -16.13
N LYS A 83 -12.43 -1.94 -16.99
CA LYS A 83 -10.99 -1.76 -16.76
C LYS A 83 -10.62 -0.30 -16.93
N GLY A 84 -10.40 0.37 -15.83
CA GLY A 84 -9.89 1.74 -15.79
C GLY A 84 -8.40 1.82 -16.16
N ASN A 85 -7.94 3.02 -16.45
CA ASN A 85 -6.53 3.29 -16.72
C ASN A 85 -5.91 4.02 -15.52
N THR A 86 -5.11 3.30 -14.75
CA THR A 86 -4.46 3.79 -13.53
C THR A 86 -3.56 5.01 -13.80
N ASP A 87 -2.80 5.02 -14.90
CA ASP A 87 -1.89 6.14 -15.19
C ASP A 87 -2.67 7.43 -15.50
N LYS A 88 -3.77 7.30 -16.25
CA LYS A 88 -4.66 8.46 -16.51
C LYS A 88 -5.33 8.97 -15.25
N GLU A 89 -5.72 8.08 -14.36
CA GLU A 89 -6.33 8.45 -13.07
C GLU A 89 -5.36 9.23 -12.21
N ILE A 90 -4.13 8.73 -12.05
CA ILE A 90 -3.06 9.40 -11.28
C ILE A 90 -2.78 10.80 -11.82
N VAL A 91 -2.64 10.93 -13.15
CA VAL A 91 -2.40 12.24 -13.79
C VAL A 91 -3.60 13.17 -13.62
N ALA A 92 -4.81 12.66 -13.79
CA ALA A 92 -6.03 13.46 -13.62
C ALA A 92 -6.20 13.95 -12.18
N GLN A 93 -5.95 13.09 -11.20
CA GLN A 93 -5.96 13.41 -9.78
C GLN A 93 -4.93 14.51 -9.44
N GLY A 94 -3.70 14.37 -9.94
CA GLY A 94 -2.65 15.37 -9.75
C GLY A 94 -3.02 16.74 -10.34
N LEU A 95 -3.51 16.75 -11.58
CA LEU A 95 -3.95 18.00 -12.25
C LEU A 95 -5.14 18.64 -11.51
N GLY A 96 -6.11 17.83 -11.08
CA GLY A 96 -7.24 18.30 -10.29
C GLY A 96 -6.79 18.99 -9.00
N ASN A 97 -5.85 18.42 -8.29
CA ASN A 97 -5.30 18.97 -7.05
C ASN A 97 -4.50 20.26 -7.27
N VAL A 98 -3.75 20.36 -8.37
CA VAL A 98 -3.08 21.61 -8.75
C VAL A 98 -4.10 22.71 -9.00
N VAL A 99 -5.16 22.43 -9.77
CA VAL A 99 -6.23 23.42 -10.01
C VAL A 99 -6.91 23.82 -8.71
N THR A 100 -7.26 22.85 -7.86
CA THR A 100 -7.88 23.10 -6.55
C THR A 100 -7.02 24.01 -5.67
N GLY A 101 -5.69 23.85 -5.69
CA GLY A 101 -4.76 24.70 -4.95
C GLY A 101 -4.84 26.19 -5.36
N PHE A 102 -5.05 26.49 -6.64
CA PHE A 102 -5.25 27.87 -7.11
C PHE A 102 -6.60 28.47 -6.70
N PHE A 103 -7.54 27.67 -6.24
CA PHE A 103 -8.80 28.11 -5.69
C PHE A 103 -8.87 28.02 -4.15
N GLY A 104 -7.73 27.82 -3.49
CA GLY A 104 -7.64 27.77 -2.03
C GLY A 104 -8.21 26.49 -1.41
N GLY A 105 -8.49 25.48 -2.22
CA GLY A 105 -8.94 24.19 -1.74
C GLY A 105 -7.80 23.33 -1.22
N MET A 106 -8.12 22.45 -0.31
CA MET A 106 -7.21 21.35 0.09
C MET A 106 -7.13 20.31 -1.02
N GLY A 107 -6.04 19.55 -1.07
CA GLY A 107 -5.96 18.37 -1.91
C GLY A 107 -7.09 17.38 -1.59
N GLY A 108 -7.59 16.71 -2.62
CA GLY A 108 -8.64 15.72 -2.51
C GLY A 108 -8.27 14.46 -3.28
N ASP A 109 -9.03 13.40 -3.06
CA ASP A 109 -8.88 12.12 -3.71
C ASP A 109 -10.24 11.44 -3.97
N ALA A 110 -10.20 10.27 -4.62
CA ALA A 110 -11.39 9.51 -4.95
C ALA A 110 -11.77 8.60 -3.77
N MET A 111 -12.81 8.97 -3.01
CA MET A 111 -13.30 8.18 -1.89
C MET A 111 -14.04 6.91 -2.33
N ILE A 112 -13.64 5.76 -1.80
CA ILE A 112 -14.26 4.45 -2.04
C ILE A 112 -15.75 4.47 -1.67
N GLY A 113 -16.11 4.99 -0.51
CA GLY A 113 -17.48 4.99 0.01
C GLY A 113 -18.46 5.75 -0.88
N GLN A 114 -18.13 6.95 -1.30
CA GLN A 114 -18.95 7.78 -2.19
C GLN A 114 -19.09 7.15 -3.57
N SER A 115 -18.00 6.61 -4.10
CA SER A 115 -17.98 5.92 -5.40
C SER A 115 -18.89 4.69 -5.41
N ILE A 116 -18.82 3.87 -4.35
CA ILE A 116 -19.69 2.70 -4.18
C ILE A 116 -21.17 3.12 -4.10
N ILE A 117 -21.50 4.17 -3.34
CA ILE A 117 -22.87 4.68 -3.23
C ILE A 117 -23.38 5.13 -4.59
N ASN A 118 -22.57 5.85 -5.35
CA ASN A 118 -22.93 6.29 -6.70
C ASN A 118 -23.25 5.10 -7.62
N ILE A 119 -22.39 4.09 -7.65
CA ILE A 119 -22.57 2.88 -8.46
C ILE A 119 -23.83 2.09 -8.03
N LYS A 120 -24.00 1.88 -6.71
CA LYS A 120 -25.20 1.19 -6.18
C LYS A 120 -26.50 1.94 -6.46
N SER A 121 -26.43 3.27 -6.57
CA SER A 121 -27.58 4.12 -6.94
C SER A 121 -27.84 4.14 -8.45
N GLY A 122 -27.09 3.39 -9.26
CA GLY A 122 -27.26 3.29 -10.70
C GLY A 122 -26.40 4.23 -11.52
N GLY A 123 -25.50 5.00 -10.90
CA GLY A 123 -24.57 5.87 -11.60
C GLY A 123 -23.54 5.06 -12.39
N ARG A 124 -23.47 5.27 -13.72
CA ARG A 124 -22.56 4.54 -14.62
C ARG A 124 -21.79 5.45 -15.55
N THR A 125 -22.04 6.73 -15.49
CA THR A 125 -21.47 7.70 -16.42
C THR A 125 -20.69 8.79 -15.71
N ARG A 126 -19.81 9.49 -16.44
CA ARG A 126 -19.08 10.66 -15.94
C ARG A 126 -20.00 11.77 -15.47
N ILE A 127 -21.20 11.89 -16.07
CA ILE A 127 -22.20 12.88 -15.67
C ILE A 127 -22.64 12.62 -14.22
N SER A 128 -22.84 11.37 -13.84
CA SER A 128 -23.20 10.99 -12.46
C SER A 128 -22.15 11.49 -11.44
N ALA A 129 -20.86 11.37 -11.78
CA ALA A 129 -19.78 11.87 -10.93
C ALA A 129 -19.71 13.41 -10.87
N LEU A 130 -20.13 14.11 -11.92
CA LEU A 130 -20.16 15.58 -11.95
C LEU A 130 -21.35 16.19 -11.19
N VAL A 131 -22.43 15.43 -11.05
CA VAL A 131 -23.66 15.92 -10.37
C VAL A 131 -23.37 16.23 -8.90
N ALA A 132 -22.65 15.38 -8.18
CA ALA A 132 -22.38 15.56 -6.76
C ALA A 132 -21.62 16.86 -6.44
N PRO A 133 -20.46 17.17 -7.07
CA PRO A 133 -19.74 18.43 -6.84
C PRO A 133 -20.54 19.65 -7.30
N LEU A 134 -21.32 19.54 -8.40
CA LEU A 134 -22.20 20.62 -8.84
C LEU A 134 -23.28 20.94 -7.80
N PHE A 135 -23.96 19.90 -7.29
CA PHE A 135 -24.94 20.09 -6.20
C PHE A 135 -24.30 20.62 -4.93
N LEU A 136 -23.11 20.16 -4.57
CA LEU A 136 -22.37 20.69 -3.42
C LEU A 136 -22.07 22.18 -3.59
N LEU A 137 -21.60 22.59 -4.77
CA LEU A 137 -21.34 23.99 -5.09
C LEU A 137 -22.61 24.83 -5.00
N LEU A 138 -23.70 24.39 -5.61
CA LEU A 138 -25.01 25.06 -5.52
C LEU A 138 -25.50 25.14 -4.08
N PHE A 139 -25.32 24.09 -3.31
CA PHE A 139 -25.72 24.03 -1.91
C PHE A 139 -24.92 25.01 -1.04
N ILE A 140 -23.62 25.17 -1.27
CA ILE A 140 -22.79 26.15 -0.59
C ILE A 140 -23.20 27.58 -0.99
N MET A 141 -23.50 27.81 -2.27
CA MET A 141 -23.89 29.13 -2.77
C MET A 141 -25.23 29.61 -2.21
N PHE A 142 -26.23 28.72 -2.14
CA PHE A 142 -27.59 29.08 -1.78
C PHE A 142 -28.05 28.56 -0.44
N GLY A 143 -27.42 27.50 0.06
CA GLY A 143 -27.80 26.78 1.29
C GLY A 143 -26.88 27.02 2.48
N SER A 144 -25.90 27.92 2.39
CA SER A 144 -24.94 28.17 3.48
C SER A 144 -25.61 28.47 4.83
N SER A 145 -26.71 29.24 4.82
CA SER A 145 -27.49 29.51 6.03
C SER A 145 -28.09 28.25 6.67
N VAL A 146 -28.47 27.27 5.86
CA VAL A 146 -28.97 25.97 6.36
C VAL A 146 -27.83 25.11 6.89
N VAL A 147 -26.67 25.15 6.20
CA VAL A 147 -25.48 24.40 6.64
C VAL A 147 -24.99 24.88 8.00
N ASN A 148 -24.99 26.18 8.24
CA ASN A 148 -24.60 26.78 9.51
C ASN A 148 -25.44 26.26 10.70
N LEU A 149 -26.71 25.96 10.46
CA LEU A 149 -27.65 25.45 11.49
C LEU A 149 -27.53 23.94 11.75
N ILE A 150 -26.73 23.21 10.97
CA ILE A 150 -26.61 21.75 11.14
C ILE A 150 -25.88 21.46 12.45
N PRO A 151 -26.47 20.67 13.37
CA PRO A 151 -25.80 20.27 14.61
C PRO A 151 -24.66 19.31 14.32
N LEU A 152 -23.52 19.47 14.98
CA LEU A 152 -22.38 18.54 14.86
C LEU A 152 -22.76 17.11 15.22
N ALA A 153 -23.68 16.92 16.17
CA ALA A 153 -24.20 15.61 16.53
C ALA A 153 -24.89 14.89 15.35
N ALA A 154 -25.56 15.64 14.45
CA ALA A 154 -26.16 15.07 13.24
C ALA A 154 -25.09 14.56 12.26
N LEU A 155 -24.02 15.34 12.08
CA LEU A 155 -22.90 14.96 11.23
C LEU A 155 -22.15 13.75 11.81
N ALA A 156 -21.90 13.75 13.12
CA ALA A 156 -21.31 12.61 13.81
C ALA A 156 -22.15 11.32 13.62
N GLY A 157 -23.49 11.42 13.77
CA GLY A 157 -24.40 10.30 13.54
C GLY A 157 -24.31 9.74 12.12
N VAL A 158 -24.21 10.61 11.11
CA VAL A 158 -24.01 10.18 9.71
C VAL A 158 -22.66 9.52 9.53
N MET A 159 -21.59 10.06 10.14
CA MET A 159 -20.25 9.46 10.07
C MET A 159 -20.24 8.06 10.71
N PHE A 160 -20.92 7.85 11.83
CA PHE A 160 -21.08 6.51 12.42
C PHE A 160 -21.79 5.54 11.44
N MET A 161 -22.85 5.99 10.78
CA MET A 161 -23.54 5.16 9.77
C MET A 161 -22.61 4.80 8.59
N VAL A 162 -21.80 5.75 8.13
CA VAL A 162 -20.81 5.51 7.06
C VAL A 162 -19.77 4.50 7.53
N VAL A 163 -19.22 4.66 8.73
CA VAL A 163 -18.25 3.71 9.31
C VAL A 163 -18.83 2.30 9.39
N ILE A 164 -20.05 2.14 9.91
CA ILE A 164 -20.72 0.84 9.99
C ILE A 164 -20.96 0.24 8.60
N GLY A 165 -21.31 1.08 7.61
CA GLY A 165 -21.60 0.65 6.24
C GLY A 165 -20.36 0.33 5.40
N THR A 166 -19.21 0.92 5.71
CA THR A 166 -17.93 0.70 5.02
C THR A 166 -17.08 -0.36 5.69
N PHE A 167 -17.33 -0.65 6.97
CA PHE A 167 -16.58 -1.67 7.70
C PHE A 167 -16.82 -3.06 7.10
N LYS A 168 -15.75 -3.74 6.69
CA LYS A 168 -15.82 -5.12 6.19
C LYS A 168 -15.97 -6.11 7.35
N TRP A 169 -17.20 -6.34 7.80
CA TRP A 169 -17.55 -7.30 8.87
C TRP A 169 -17.07 -8.71 8.58
N GLU A 170 -16.92 -9.05 7.30
CA GLU A 170 -16.39 -10.33 6.85
C GLU A 170 -14.93 -10.52 7.25
N SER A 171 -14.14 -9.44 7.34
CA SER A 171 -12.73 -9.50 7.75
C SER A 171 -12.56 -10.08 9.14
N LEU A 172 -13.52 -9.90 10.04
CA LEU A 172 -13.51 -10.50 11.37
C LEU A 172 -13.69 -12.03 11.33
N LYS A 173 -14.34 -12.55 10.28
CA LYS A 173 -14.58 -13.99 10.10
C LYS A 173 -13.36 -14.72 9.50
N TYR A 174 -12.39 -13.98 8.95
CA TYR A 174 -11.20 -14.55 8.33
C TYR A 174 -10.06 -14.87 9.31
N GLY A 175 -10.26 -14.65 10.62
CA GLY A 175 -9.24 -14.76 11.68
C GLY A 175 -8.46 -16.09 11.78
N GLY A 176 -8.84 -17.12 11.00
CA GLY A 176 -8.09 -18.39 10.91
C GLY A 176 -7.59 -18.73 9.51
N LYS A 177 -7.94 -17.91 8.49
CA LYS A 177 -7.62 -18.18 7.08
C LYS A 177 -6.57 -17.23 6.50
N ILE A 178 -6.28 -16.13 7.20
CA ILE A 178 -5.27 -15.15 6.82
C ILE A 178 -3.96 -15.48 7.51
N PRO A 179 -2.81 -15.35 6.83
CA PRO A 179 -1.49 -15.49 7.45
C PRO A 179 -1.37 -14.61 8.69
N LYS A 180 -0.81 -15.16 9.77
CA LYS A 180 -0.65 -14.41 11.04
C LYS A 180 0.13 -13.11 10.87
N GLN A 181 1.07 -13.07 9.93
CA GLN A 181 1.86 -11.89 9.60
C GLN A 181 0.98 -10.74 9.08
N ASP A 182 0.03 -11.03 8.20
CA ASP A 182 -0.88 -10.02 7.65
C ASP A 182 -1.82 -9.46 8.72
N ILE A 183 -2.26 -10.33 9.67
CA ILE A 183 -3.07 -9.89 10.82
C ILE A 183 -2.26 -8.93 11.70
N VAL A 184 -0.99 -9.24 11.98
CA VAL A 184 -0.12 -8.37 12.79
C VAL A 184 0.08 -7.02 12.11
N VAL A 185 0.35 -6.99 10.79
CA VAL A 185 0.48 -5.75 10.04
C VAL A 185 -0.82 -4.94 10.08
N MET A 186 -1.96 -5.58 9.86
CA MET A 186 -3.27 -4.93 9.90
C MET A 186 -3.55 -4.29 11.27
N LEU A 187 -3.31 -5.03 12.35
CA LEU A 187 -3.49 -4.51 13.71
C LEU A 187 -2.52 -3.38 14.03
N ALA A 188 -1.24 -3.51 13.65
CA ALA A 188 -0.23 -2.47 13.86
C ALA A 188 -0.62 -1.17 13.12
N VAL A 189 -1.01 -1.25 11.84
CA VAL A 189 -1.47 -0.09 11.06
C VAL A 189 -2.71 0.54 11.70
N THR A 190 -3.68 -0.26 12.15
CA THR A 190 -4.88 0.25 12.82
C THR A 190 -4.53 1.00 14.10
N VAL A 191 -3.65 0.46 14.93
CA VAL A 191 -3.19 1.11 16.16
C VAL A 191 -2.46 2.42 15.84
N ILE A 192 -1.55 2.41 14.85
CA ILE A 192 -0.84 3.62 14.44
C ILE A 192 -1.83 4.70 13.95
N THR A 193 -2.86 4.31 13.17
CA THR A 193 -3.89 5.25 12.70
C THR A 193 -4.64 5.92 13.85
N ILE A 194 -4.91 5.17 14.94
CA ILE A 194 -5.64 5.70 16.10
C ILE A 194 -4.80 6.68 16.92
N PHE A 195 -3.52 6.37 17.11
CA PHE A 195 -2.63 7.15 17.99
C PHE A 195 -1.81 8.22 17.27
N SER A 196 -1.75 8.19 15.94
CA SER A 196 -1.01 9.15 15.13
C SER A 196 -1.95 9.77 14.09
N ASP A 197 -1.70 9.49 12.83
CA ASP A 197 -2.49 9.97 11.70
C ASP A 197 -2.47 8.94 10.56
N LEU A 198 -3.37 9.12 9.58
CA LEU A 198 -3.49 8.21 8.44
C LEU A 198 -2.21 8.15 7.59
N ALA A 199 -1.53 9.29 7.43
CA ALA A 199 -0.32 9.36 6.60
C ALA A 199 0.82 8.53 7.20
N THR A 200 1.07 8.71 8.50
CA THR A 200 2.05 7.92 9.26
C THR A 200 1.68 6.42 9.22
N ALA A 201 0.40 6.11 9.36
CA ALA A 201 -0.08 4.72 9.30
C ALA A 201 0.15 4.08 7.91
N VAL A 202 -0.08 4.82 6.82
CA VAL A 202 0.18 4.32 5.45
C VAL A 202 1.67 4.05 5.24
N ILE A 203 2.55 4.97 5.64
CA ILE A 203 4.00 4.78 5.53
C ILE A 203 4.44 3.57 6.35
N ALA A 204 4.01 3.50 7.61
CA ALA A 204 4.31 2.37 8.48
C ALA A 204 3.78 1.05 7.90
N GLY A 205 2.56 1.05 7.35
CA GLY A 205 1.94 -0.10 6.70
C GLY A 205 2.74 -0.61 5.51
N VAL A 206 3.22 0.29 4.65
CA VAL A 206 4.07 -0.07 3.51
C VAL A 206 5.38 -0.69 4.00
N VAL A 207 6.04 -0.08 4.98
CA VAL A 207 7.31 -0.59 5.54
C VAL A 207 7.09 -1.97 6.20
N LEU A 208 6.09 -2.10 7.06
CA LEU A 208 5.77 -3.36 7.74
C LEU A 208 5.40 -4.47 6.75
N SER A 209 4.59 -4.14 5.72
CA SER A 209 4.21 -5.11 4.68
C SER A 209 5.41 -5.55 3.84
N ALA A 210 6.32 -4.62 3.50
CA ALA A 210 7.55 -4.94 2.79
C ALA A 210 8.47 -5.85 3.62
N LEU A 211 8.62 -5.56 4.92
CA LEU A 211 9.39 -6.41 5.85
C LEU A 211 8.77 -7.79 6.02
N ALA A 212 7.44 -7.87 6.19
CA ALA A 212 6.73 -9.15 6.30
C ALA A 212 6.87 -9.98 5.02
N PHE A 213 6.78 -9.33 3.84
CA PHE A 213 7.01 -9.98 2.56
C PHE A 213 8.45 -10.48 2.41
N ALA A 214 9.43 -9.66 2.75
CA ALA A 214 10.85 -10.05 2.71
C ALA A 214 11.13 -11.24 3.65
N TRP A 215 10.59 -11.19 4.87
CA TRP A 215 10.68 -12.29 5.82
C TRP A 215 10.08 -13.58 5.27
N LYS A 216 8.85 -13.52 4.75
CA LYS A 216 8.19 -14.67 4.14
C LYS A 216 9.01 -15.26 3.00
N LYS A 217 9.52 -14.41 2.11
CA LYS A 217 10.37 -14.84 0.99
C LYS A 217 11.71 -15.43 1.47
N GLY A 218 12.26 -14.89 2.55
CA GLY A 218 13.49 -15.41 3.16
C GLY A 218 13.32 -16.83 3.74
N THR A 219 12.15 -17.14 4.27
CA THR A 219 11.83 -18.46 4.84
C THR A 219 11.35 -19.49 3.81
N GLU A 220 11.06 -19.09 2.57
CA GLU A 220 10.63 -20.01 1.49
C GLU A 220 11.80 -20.77 0.85
N ALA A 221 13.07 -20.43 1.15
CA ALA A 221 14.22 -21.19 0.66
C ALA A 221 14.21 -22.62 1.24
N ALA A 222 14.12 -23.59 0.35
CA ALA A 222 14.06 -25.03 0.70
C ALA A 222 14.88 -25.83 -0.32
N ALA A 223 15.32 -27.01 0.10
CA ALA A 223 15.95 -27.98 -0.80
C ALA A 223 15.35 -29.34 -0.58
N SER A 224 15.11 -30.06 -1.66
CA SER A 224 14.94 -31.52 -1.65
C SER A 224 16.24 -32.18 -2.08
N THR A 225 16.55 -33.34 -1.52
CA THR A 225 17.79 -34.04 -1.84
C THR A 225 17.48 -35.32 -2.59
N VAL A 226 18.28 -35.58 -3.65
CA VAL A 226 18.19 -36.81 -4.44
C VAL A 226 19.60 -37.43 -4.51
N GLU A 227 19.71 -38.70 -4.17
CA GLU A 227 20.95 -39.48 -4.40
C GLU A 227 20.93 -40.05 -5.81
N ASN A 228 21.97 -39.74 -6.60
CA ASN A 228 22.07 -40.19 -7.97
C ASN A 228 22.75 -41.58 -8.05
N ALA A 229 22.52 -42.30 -9.14
CA ALA A 229 23.09 -43.61 -9.38
C ALA A 229 24.64 -43.64 -9.47
N ASP A 230 25.24 -42.47 -9.76
CA ASP A 230 26.69 -42.24 -9.82
C ASP A 230 27.32 -41.95 -8.44
N GLY A 231 26.54 -41.99 -7.37
CA GLY A 231 26.97 -41.68 -6.00
C GLY A 231 27.05 -40.19 -5.68
N SER A 232 26.65 -39.28 -6.59
CA SER A 232 26.52 -37.87 -6.29
C SER A 232 25.20 -37.54 -5.61
N LYS A 233 25.14 -36.43 -4.88
CA LYS A 233 23.93 -35.92 -4.24
C LYS A 233 23.48 -34.63 -4.87
N THR A 234 22.23 -34.55 -5.31
CA THR A 234 21.64 -33.34 -5.87
C THR A 234 20.76 -32.65 -4.82
N TYR A 235 21.01 -31.38 -4.58
CA TYR A 235 20.12 -30.47 -3.85
C TYR A 235 19.26 -29.75 -4.86
N GLU A 236 18.00 -30.13 -4.98
CA GLU A 236 17.01 -29.43 -5.78
C GLU A 236 16.53 -28.21 -4.99
N LEU A 237 17.07 -27.05 -5.34
CA LEU A 237 16.80 -25.80 -4.64
C LEU A 237 15.46 -25.20 -5.09
N ASN A 238 14.70 -24.70 -4.14
CA ASN A 238 13.44 -24.01 -4.37
C ASN A 238 13.46 -22.63 -3.70
N GLY A 239 12.83 -21.63 -4.35
CA GLY A 239 12.68 -20.29 -3.81
C GLY A 239 13.73 -19.29 -4.27
N SER A 240 13.85 -18.18 -3.57
CA SER A 240 14.78 -17.11 -3.92
C SER A 240 15.94 -17.03 -2.94
N VAL A 241 17.16 -16.97 -3.47
CA VAL A 241 18.39 -16.77 -2.69
C VAL A 241 18.76 -15.29 -2.76
N PHE A 242 18.68 -14.62 -1.61
CA PHE A 242 18.96 -13.18 -1.45
C PHE A 242 19.35 -12.89 0.01
N PHE A 243 19.71 -11.67 0.33
CA PHE A 243 20.19 -11.29 1.67
C PHE A 243 19.31 -11.80 2.82
N GLY A 244 17.97 -11.81 2.66
CA GLY A 244 17.03 -12.24 3.69
C GLY A 244 16.92 -13.78 3.83
N SER A 245 17.40 -14.56 2.86
CA SER A 245 17.36 -16.04 2.88
C SER A 245 18.72 -16.69 3.13
N VAL A 246 19.81 -15.93 3.21
CA VAL A 246 21.19 -16.46 3.31
C VAL A 246 21.36 -17.43 4.45
N LEU A 247 20.83 -17.14 5.64
CA LEU A 247 20.96 -18.03 6.81
C LEU A 247 20.24 -19.36 6.55
N ASN A 248 18.98 -19.31 6.16
CA ASN A 248 18.18 -20.49 5.86
C ASN A 248 18.79 -21.30 4.70
N PHE A 249 19.30 -20.62 3.67
CA PHE A 249 19.97 -21.26 2.53
C PHE A 249 21.19 -22.07 2.98
N LYS A 250 22.04 -21.51 3.85
CA LYS A 250 23.24 -22.21 4.35
C LYS A 250 22.91 -23.42 5.22
N GLU A 251 21.79 -23.38 5.92
CA GLU A 251 21.31 -24.49 6.78
C GLU A 251 20.74 -25.66 5.98
N LEU A 252 20.47 -25.50 4.67
CA LEU A 252 19.97 -26.59 3.83
C LEU A 252 21.03 -27.66 3.54
N PHE A 253 22.30 -27.38 3.73
CA PHE A 253 23.42 -28.24 3.31
C PHE A 253 24.08 -28.92 4.50
N THR A 254 24.55 -30.16 4.28
CA THR A 254 25.29 -30.97 5.26
C THR A 254 26.69 -31.36 4.74
N PRO A 255 27.63 -30.38 4.57
CA PRO A 255 28.90 -30.60 3.87
C PRO A 255 29.73 -31.76 4.44
N ASN A 256 29.67 -32.02 5.75
CA ASN A 256 30.45 -33.07 6.38
C ASN A 256 29.92 -34.49 5.98
N ASP A 257 28.60 -34.62 5.83
CA ASP A 257 27.93 -35.94 5.63
C ASP A 257 27.68 -36.20 4.11
N ASP A 258 27.87 -35.21 3.27
CA ASP A 258 27.63 -35.33 1.84
C ASP A 258 28.75 -36.10 1.10
N PRO A 259 28.45 -36.69 -0.06
CA PRO A 259 29.44 -37.38 -0.89
C PRO A 259 30.46 -36.40 -1.50
N ASN A 260 31.51 -36.94 -2.17
CA ASN A 260 32.58 -36.16 -2.78
C ASN A 260 32.11 -35.28 -3.97
N HIS A 261 30.94 -35.57 -4.53
CA HIS A 261 30.36 -34.78 -5.60
C HIS A 261 28.91 -34.36 -5.24
N VAL A 262 28.65 -33.04 -5.25
CA VAL A 262 27.35 -32.46 -4.92
C VAL A 262 26.91 -31.57 -6.04
N VAL A 263 25.63 -31.63 -6.38
CA VAL A 263 25.01 -30.77 -7.44
C VAL A 263 23.99 -29.83 -6.80
N PHE A 264 24.13 -28.54 -7.03
CA PHE A 264 23.12 -27.55 -6.65
C PHE A 264 22.27 -27.23 -7.88
N ASP A 265 21.04 -27.71 -7.88
CA ASP A 265 20.09 -27.52 -8.99
C ASP A 265 19.20 -26.32 -8.76
N PHE A 266 19.35 -25.29 -9.61
CA PHE A 266 18.61 -24.03 -9.58
C PHE A 266 17.38 -24.01 -10.48
N LYS A 267 16.87 -25.16 -10.94
CA LYS A 267 15.70 -25.22 -11.81
C LYS A 267 14.49 -24.44 -11.27
N ASN A 268 14.26 -24.53 -9.96
CA ASN A 268 13.16 -23.88 -9.25
C ASN A 268 13.65 -22.76 -8.30
N ALA A 269 14.92 -22.41 -8.35
CA ALA A 269 15.51 -21.37 -7.52
C ALA A 269 16.10 -20.25 -8.33
N LYS A 270 16.13 -19.04 -7.74
CA LYS A 270 16.65 -17.84 -8.37
C LYS A 270 17.55 -17.08 -7.42
N VAL A 271 18.75 -16.72 -7.87
CA VAL A 271 19.65 -15.83 -7.14
C VAL A 271 19.27 -14.39 -7.50
N MET A 272 18.98 -13.56 -6.48
CA MET A 272 18.37 -12.25 -6.66
C MET A 272 19.34 -11.08 -6.48
N ASP A 273 20.38 -11.26 -5.65
CA ASP A 273 21.35 -10.21 -5.30
C ASP A 273 22.76 -10.76 -5.04
N TYR A 274 23.69 -9.85 -4.76
CA TYR A 274 25.08 -10.21 -4.45
C TYR A 274 25.25 -11.02 -3.17
N SER A 275 24.39 -10.80 -2.15
CA SER A 275 24.43 -11.60 -0.92
C SER A 275 24.09 -13.06 -1.19
N GLY A 276 23.16 -13.32 -2.13
CA GLY A 276 22.86 -14.66 -2.62
C GLY A 276 24.05 -15.29 -3.34
N VAL A 277 24.77 -14.54 -4.17
CA VAL A 277 25.99 -15.02 -4.84
C VAL A 277 27.07 -15.37 -3.81
N GLU A 278 27.30 -14.50 -2.82
CA GLU A 278 28.28 -14.69 -1.76
C GLU A 278 27.94 -15.91 -0.89
N ALA A 279 26.65 -16.13 -0.60
CA ALA A 279 26.21 -17.29 0.15
C ALA A 279 26.51 -18.60 -0.58
N ILE A 280 26.27 -18.64 -1.90
CA ILE A 280 26.60 -19.81 -2.74
C ILE A 280 28.11 -20.01 -2.81
N ASN A 281 28.89 -18.93 -3.04
CA ASN A 281 30.34 -18.99 -3.03
C ASN A 281 30.90 -19.55 -1.72
N SER A 282 30.43 -19.03 -0.59
CA SER A 282 30.81 -19.47 0.75
C SER A 282 30.51 -20.97 0.97
N MET A 283 29.41 -21.48 0.37
CA MET A 283 29.12 -22.91 0.43
C MET A 283 30.05 -23.72 -0.45
N ILE A 284 30.37 -23.25 -1.68
CA ILE A 284 31.33 -23.91 -2.56
C ILE A 284 32.69 -24.00 -1.88
N GLU A 285 33.20 -22.89 -1.32
CA GLU A 285 34.46 -22.84 -0.59
C GLU A 285 34.48 -23.83 0.61
N LYS A 286 33.35 -23.97 1.29
CA LYS A 286 33.21 -24.90 2.40
C LYS A 286 33.33 -26.36 1.91
N TYR A 287 32.73 -26.73 0.78
CA TYR A 287 32.86 -28.05 0.18
C TYR A 287 34.28 -28.29 -0.35
N ASP A 288 34.88 -27.30 -0.99
CA ASP A 288 36.26 -27.34 -1.51
C ASP A 288 37.26 -27.57 -0.35
N SER A 289 37.05 -26.94 0.81
CA SER A 289 37.88 -27.17 2.00
C SER A 289 37.80 -28.62 2.58
N LEU A 290 36.80 -29.37 2.12
CA LEU A 290 36.60 -30.80 2.47
C LEU A 290 36.98 -31.73 1.31
N ASP A 291 37.68 -31.22 0.29
CA ASP A 291 38.05 -31.97 -0.93
C ASP A 291 36.81 -32.51 -1.70
N LYS A 292 35.67 -31.82 -1.62
CA LYS A 292 34.43 -32.18 -2.29
C LYS A 292 34.09 -31.22 -3.40
N LYS A 293 33.64 -31.74 -4.55
CA LYS A 293 33.32 -30.95 -5.75
C LYS A 293 31.85 -30.51 -5.74
N VAL A 294 31.59 -29.24 -6.03
CA VAL A 294 30.24 -28.71 -6.25
C VAL A 294 30.02 -28.31 -7.71
N THR A 295 28.89 -28.73 -8.28
CA THR A 295 28.46 -28.38 -9.61
C THR A 295 27.13 -27.60 -9.54
N LEU A 296 27.05 -26.44 -10.19
CA LEU A 296 25.81 -25.64 -10.30
C LEU A 296 25.09 -26.03 -11.60
N ARG A 297 23.84 -26.45 -11.51
CA ARG A 297 23.04 -26.90 -12.64
C ARG A 297 21.77 -26.05 -12.78
N ASN A 298 21.29 -25.88 -14.01
CA ASN A 298 20.05 -25.15 -14.36
C ASN A 298 20.02 -23.69 -13.87
N VAL A 299 21.18 -23.02 -13.84
CA VAL A 299 21.29 -21.63 -13.43
C VAL A 299 20.62 -20.73 -14.47
N GLY A 300 19.56 -20.01 -14.09
CA GLY A 300 18.84 -19.11 -15.00
C GLY A 300 19.70 -17.91 -15.48
N SER A 301 19.40 -17.37 -16.63
CA SER A 301 20.18 -16.29 -17.29
C SER A 301 20.43 -15.06 -16.40
N TYR A 302 19.44 -14.67 -15.59
CA TYR A 302 19.60 -13.57 -14.64
C TYR A 302 20.67 -13.88 -13.58
N SER A 303 20.60 -15.05 -12.96
CA SER A 303 21.57 -15.49 -11.96
C SER A 303 22.97 -15.68 -12.55
N GLN A 304 23.08 -16.18 -13.82
CA GLN A 304 24.35 -16.27 -14.53
C GLN A 304 25.01 -14.89 -14.72
N ASN A 305 24.23 -13.86 -15.02
CA ASN A 305 24.75 -12.49 -15.15
C ASN A 305 25.27 -11.97 -13.80
N LEU A 306 24.60 -12.27 -12.68
CA LEU A 306 25.10 -11.92 -11.36
C LEU A 306 26.42 -12.61 -11.04
N PHE A 307 26.54 -13.90 -11.31
CA PHE A 307 27.80 -14.65 -11.13
C PHE A 307 28.91 -14.11 -12.03
N LYS A 308 28.60 -13.76 -13.26
CA LYS A 308 29.57 -13.16 -14.20
C LYS A 308 30.11 -11.83 -13.72
N ASN A 309 29.25 -10.98 -13.16
CA ASN A 309 29.64 -9.68 -12.64
C ASN A 309 30.41 -9.77 -11.30
N ALA A 310 30.22 -10.86 -10.57
CA ALA A 310 30.89 -11.11 -9.29
C ALA A 310 32.24 -11.90 -9.43
N LYS A 311 32.72 -12.17 -10.65
CA LYS A 311 33.91 -12.99 -10.92
C LYS A 311 35.20 -12.50 -10.26
N GLU A 312 35.31 -11.22 -9.97
CA GLU A 312 36.50 -10.67 -9.29
C GLU A 312 36.48 -10.91 -7.78
N ILE A 313 35.34 -11.34 -7.23
CA ILE A 313 35.07 -11.45 -5.79
C ILE A 313 34.76 -12.91 -5.38
N THR A 314 34.51 -13.82 -6.34
CA THR A 314 34.07 -15.18 -6.06
C THR A 314 34.92 -16.23 -6.76
N SER A 315 35.08 -17.39 -6.14
CA SER A 315 35.74 -18.57 -6.69
C SER A 315 34.89 -19.35 -7.70
N ILE A 316 33.67 -18.88 -7.99
CA ILE A 316 32.77 -19.52 -8.97
C ILE A 316 33.31 -19.37 -10.38
N THR A 317 33.86 -20.44 -10.92
CA THR A 317 34.40 -20.50 -12.29
C THR A 317 33.35 -20.97 -13.29
N LYS A 318 33.62 -20.74 -14.62
CA LYS A 318 32.74 -21.29 -15.67
C LYS A 318 32.66 -22.83 -15.66
N GLU A 319 33.68 -23.49 -15.14
CA GLU A 319 33.75 -24.95 -15.02
C GLU A 319 32.83 -25.51 -13.89
N SER A 320 32.47 -24.65 -12.91
CA SER A 320 31.52 -24.99 -11.84
C SER A 320 30.06 -24.90 -12.29
N ILE A 321 29.78 -24.32 -13.45
CA ILE A 321 28.42 -24.12 -13.98
C ILE A 321 28.20 -25.04 -15.17
N GLU A 322 27.34 -26.02 -15.01
CA GLU A 322 26.88 -26.88 -16.09
C GLU A 322 25.93 -26.08 -17.01
N MET A 323 26.41 -25.71 -18.21
CA MET A 323 25.57 -25.01 -19.19
C MET A 323 24.75 -26.05 -19.96
N ASN A 324 23.41 -25.99 -19.80
CA ASN A 324 22.48 -26.69 -20.68
C ASN A 324 22.26 -25.94 -21.98
#